data_c45695017e8cea51ff7b36667c7a2cb6
#
_entry.id   c45695017e8cea51ff7b36667c7a2cb6
#
_cell.length_a   1.000
_cell.length_b   1.000
_cell.length_c   1.000
_cell.angle_alpha   90.00
_cell.angle_beta   90.00
_cell.angle_gamma   90.00
#
_symmetry.space_group_name_H-M   'P 1'
#
loop_
_entity.id
_entity.type
_entity.pdbx_description
1 polymer ?
#
loop_
_entity_poly.entity_id
_entity_poly.type
_entity_poly.pdbx_seq_one_letter_code
_entity_poly.pdbx_strand_id
1 'polypeptide(L)'
;LSALNEKVTLLRLLDRLDEAFEIANQALRQARFTGDRQDFVLCRIRRAQVMQFQGKLEEAAAELTQCVLESETHEWNLTAAFARETRGKVQFEQDELEGALTDFTAAVFLREKAGASPDELESALIAVAVVESFIGERRTDR
;
A
#
# COMPACT_ATOMS: atom_id res chain seq x y z
N LEU A 1 7.77 -8.71 16.38
CA LEU A 1 7.32 -7.81 15.32
C LEU A 1 6.31 -8.49 14.39
N SER A 2 6.57 -9.73 13.99
CA SER A 2 5.66 -10.50 13.15
C SER A 2 4.26 -10.64 13.78
N ALA A 3 4.21 -10.96 15.07
CA ALA A 3 2.95 -11.09 15.80
C ALA A 3 2.18 -9.75 15.86
N LEU A 4 2.89 -8.63 16.04
CA LEU A 4 2.27 -7.31 16.04
C LEU A 4 1.68 -6.98 14.66
N ASN A 5 2.40 -7.31 13.60
CA ASN A 5 1.94 -7.08 12.22
C ASN A 5 0.70 -7.91 11.88
N GLU A 6 0.66 -9.17 12.31
CA GLU A 6 -0.53 -10.02 12.15
C GLU A 6 -1.72 -9.43 12.90
N LYS A 7 -1.49 -8.95 14.12
CA LYS A 7 -2.54 -8.34 14.93
C LYS A 7 -3.11 -7.08 14.27
N VAL A 8 -2.25 -6.24 13.67
CA VAL A 8 -2.70 -5.07 12.91
C VAL A 8 -3.64 -5.49 11.78
N THR A 9 -3.24 -6.50 11.00
CA THR A 9 -4.04 -6.99 9.89
C THR A 9 -5.39 -7.52 10.34
N LEU A 10 -5.41 -8.33 11.40
CA LEU A 10 -6.65 -8.90 11.93
C LEU A 10 -7.59 -7.81 12.47
N LEU A 11 -7.06 -6.86 13.23
CA LEU A 11 -7.86 -5.77 13.77
C LEU A 11 -8.43 -4.89 12.66
N ARG A 12 -7.67 -4.66 11.59
CA ARG A 12 -8.14 -3.92 10.43
C ARG A 12 -9.28 -4.66 9.73
N LEU A 13 -9.14 -5.97 9.54
CA LEU A 13 -10.18 -6.80 8.91
C LEU A 13 -11.47 -6.87 9.76
N LEU A 14 -11.33 -6.76 11.08
CA LEU A 14 -12.47 -6.74 12.00
C LEU A 14 -13.06 -5.34 12.20
N ASP A 15 -12.59 -4.37 11.43
CA ASP A 15 -13.00 -2.97 11.50
C ASP A 15 -12.75 -2.32 12.88
N ARG A 16 -11.78 -2.84 13.63
CA ARG A 16 -11.33 -2.27 14.91
C ARG A 16 -10.15 -1.35 14.63
N LEU A 17 -10.43 -0.24 13.96
CA LEU A 17 -9.40 0.58 13.33
C LEU A 17 -8.55 1.36 14.33
N ASP A 18 -9.14 1.87 15.40
CA ASP A 18 -8.37 2.63 16.41
C ASP A 18 -7.40 1.72 17.16
N GLU A 19 -7.85 0.51 17.49
CA GLU A 19 -6.96 -0.49 18.09
C GLU A 19 -5.85 -0.92 17.12
N ALA A 20 -6.22 -1.14 15.85
CA ALA A 20 -5.25 -1.46 14.80
C ALA A 20 -4.19 -0.38 14.69
N PHE A 21 -4.58 0.88 14.74
CA PHE A 21 -3.67 2.02 14.67
C PHE A 21 -2.71 2.04 15.86
N GLU A 22 -3.19 1.79 17.06
CA GLU A 22 -2.33 1.73 18.26
C GLU A 22 -1.30 0.61 18.17
N ILE A 23 -1.72 -0.58 17.71
CA ILE A 23 -0.79 -1.71 17.53
C ILE A 23 0.19 -1.42 16.39
N ALA A 24 -0.26 -0.77 15.31
CA ALA A 24 0.63 -0.35 14.23
C ALA A 24 1.72 0.61 14.74
N ASN A 25 1.37 1.55 15.61
CA ASN A 25 2.34 2.45 16.24
C ASN A 25 3.32 1.70 17.14
N GLN A 26 2.85 0.69 17.86
CA GLN A 26 3.70 -0.16 18.69
C GLN A 26 4.70 -0.94 17.81
N ALA A 27 4.23 -1.53 16.70
CA ALA A 27 5.09 -2.23 15.75
C ALA A 27 6.15 -1.30 15.16
N LEU A 28 5.75 -0.06 14.83
CA LEU A 28 6.65 0.95 14.29
C LEU A 28 7.76 1.30 15.28
N ARG A 29 7.41 1.51 16.55
CA ARG A 29 8.41 1.79 17.60
C ARG A 29 9.38 0.63 17.77
N GLN A 30 8.87 -0.60 17.73
CA GLN A 30 9.72 -1.78 17.84
C GLN A 30 10.68 -1.90 16.65
N ALA A 31 10.19 -1.68 15.43
CA ALA A 31 11.02 -1.72 14.23
C ALA A 31 12.12 -0.64 14.27
N ARG A 32 11.79 0.55 14.76
CA ARG A 32 12.75 1.64 14.94
C ARG A 32 13.84 1.24 15.94
N PHE A 33 13.45 0.59 17.02
CA PHE A 33 14.38 0.16 18.06
C PHE A 33 15.35 -0.92 17.55
N THR A 34 14.88 -1.85 16.71
CA THR A 34 15.75 -2.91 16.15
C THR A 34 16.70 -2.37 15.08
N GLY A 35 16.40 -1.22 14.49
CA GLY A 35 17.25 -0.58 13.49
C GLY A 35 17.13 -1.15 12.09
N ASP A 36 16.23 -2.08 11.83
CA ASP A 36 15.99 -2.62 10.50
C ASP A 36 15.11 -1.64 9.69
N ARG A 37 15.73 -1.01 8.69
CA ARG A 37 15.06 0.04 7.90
C ARG A 37 13.93 -0.50 7.04
N GLN A 38 14.09 -1.70 6.47
CA GLN A 38 13.06 -2.30 5.63
C GLN A 38 11.84 -2.67 6.47
N ASP A 39 12.04 -3.28 7.63
CA ASP A 39 10.95 -3.57 8.57
C ASP A 39 10.23 -2.30 8.99
N PHE A 40 10.98 -1.23 9.24
CA PHE A 40 10.41 0.07 9.59
C PHE A 40 9.49 0.59 8.49
N VAL A 41 9.93 0.54 7.23
CA VAL A 41 9.09 0.97 6.10
C VAL A 41 7.86 0.08 5.95
N LEU A 42 8.00 -1.23 6.08
CA LEU A 42 6.87 -2.16 6.02
C LEU A 42 5.82 -1.83 7.11
N CYS A 43 6.27 -1.52 8.32
CA CYS A 43 5.36 -1.10 9.39
C CYS A 43 4.65 0.20 9.06
N ARG A 44 5.33 1.15 8.42
CA ARG A 44 4.71 2.42 7.97
C ARG A 44 3.63 2.17 6.93
N ILE A 45 3.87 1.26 5.99
CA ILE A 45 2.87 0.91 4.97
C ILE A 45 1.63 0.31 5.63
N ARG A 46 1.81 -0.62 6.58
CA ARG A 46 0.69 -1.24 7.29
C ARG A 46 -0.11 -0.22 8.11
N ARG A 47 0.57 0.73 8.75
CA ARG A 47 -0.11 1.81 9.45
C ARG A 47 -0.90 2.68 8.47
N ALA A 48 -0.33 2.98 7.31
CA ALA A 48 -1.04 3.75 6.28
C ALA A 48 -2.28 3.02 5.77
N GLN A 49 -2.26 1.69 5.68
CA GLN A 49 -3.46 0.92 5.36
C GLN A 49 -4.57 1.12 6.40
N VAL A 50 -4.21 1.13 7.67
CA VAL A 50 -5.18 1.41 8.73
C VAL A 50 -5.75 2.83 8.57
N MET A 51 -4.90 3.81 8.32
CA MET A 51 -5.31 5.20 8.09
C MET A 51 -6.26 5.31 6.89
N GLN A 52 -6.02 4.57 5.83
CA GLN A 52 -6.93 4.48 4.68
C GLN A 52 -8.33 4.05 5.12
N PHE A 53 -8.43 2.97 5.91
CA PHE A 53 -9.71 2.47 6.40
C PHE A 53 -10.36 3.40 7.42
N GLN A 54 -9.57 4.23 8.11
CA GLN A 54 -10.08 5.28 8.98
C GLN A 54 -10.59 6.51 8.20
N GLY A 55 -10.42 6.52 6.89
CA GLY A 55 -10.81 7.65 6.04
C GLY A 55 -9.79 8.78 6.00
N LYS A 56 -8.60 8.59 6.56
CA LYS A 56 -7.51 9.59 6.58
C LYS A 56 -6.69 9.49 5.29
N LEU A 57 -7.33 9.75 4.16
CA LEU A 57 -6.75 9.48 2.85
C LEU A 57 -5.53 10.36 2.51
N GLU A 58 -5.60 11.65 2.82
CA GLU A 58 -4.48 12.55 2.55
C GLU A 58 -3.23 12.20 3.36
N GLU A 59 -3.43 11.89 4.63
CA GLU A 59 -2.33 11.49 5.52
C GLU A 59 -1.73 10.16 5.07
N ALA A 60 -2.57 9.19 4.70
CA ALA A 60 -2.11 7.90 4.20
C ALA A 60 -1.31 8.07 2.91
N ALA A 61 -1.79 8.89 1.97
CA ALA A 61 -1.09 9.14 0.71
C ALA A 61 0.28 9.77 0.93
N ALA A 62 0.38 10.74 1.83
CA ALA A 62 1.65 11.40 2.15
C ALA A 62 2.66 10.41 2.74
N GLU A 63 2.22 9.59 3.69
CA GLU A 63 3.06 8.55 4.30
C GLU A 63 3.54 7.54 3.26
N LEU A 64 2.65 7.09 2.39
CA LEU A 64 2.97 6.10 1.36
C LEU A 64 3.93 6.66 0.31
N THR A 65 3.83 7.95 -0.01
CA THR A 65 4.77 8.60 -0.92
C THR A 65 6.20 8.49 -0.40
N GLN A 66 6.41 8.69 0.90
CA GLN A 66 7.71 8.49 1.53
C GLN A 66 8.16 7.04 1.49
N CYS A 67 7.24 6.11 1.72
CA CYS A 67 7.54 4.67 1.66
C CYS A 67 7.92 4.22 0.25
N VAL A 68 7.24 4.73 -0.78
CA VAL A 68 7.59 4.46 -2.18
C VAL A 68 9.01 4.96 -2.48
N LEU A 69 9.29 6.20 -2.12
CA LEU A 69 10.59 6.80 -2.38
C LEU A 69 11.73 6.02 -1.72
N GLU A 70 11.60 5.70 -0.45
CA GLU A 70 12.63 4.97 0.29
C GLU A 70 12.81 3.55 -0.26
N SER A 71 11.72 2.85 -0.52
CA SER A 71 11.78 1.48 -1.05
C SER A 71 12.42 1.42 -2.43
N GLU A 72 12.10 2.35 -3.30
CA GLU A 72 12.67 2.40 -4.65
C GLU A 72 14.16 2.80 -4.61
N THR A 73 14.52 3.72 -3.73
CA THR A 73 15.92 4.12 -3.55
C THR A 73 16.80 2.94 -3.12
N HIS A 74 16.28 2.06 -2.26
CA HIS A 74 17.01 0.88 -1.79
C HIS A 74 16.80 -0.35 -2.68
N GLU A 75 16.01 -0.23 -3.74
CA GLU A 75 15.68 -1.34 -4.63
C GLU A 75 15.03 -2.53 -3.91
N TRP A 76 14.22 -2.25 -2.91
CA TRP A 76 13.38 -3.25 -2.23
C TRP A 76 12.11 -3.47 -3.07
N ASN A 77 12.22 -4.28 -4.09
CA ASN A 77 11.17 -4.38 -5.13
C ASN A 77 9.80 -4.82 -4.58
N LEU A 78 9.75 -5.80 -3.69
CA LEU A 78 8.48 -6.24 -3.11
C LEU A 78 7.89 -5.21 -2.16
N THR A 79 8.72 -4.56 -1.36
CA THR A 79 8.28 -3.48 -0.47
C THR A 79 7.78 -2.28 -1.28
N ALA A 80 8.49 -1.93 -2.35
CA ALA A 80 8.07 -0.86 -3.26
C ALA A 80 6.74 -1.19 -3.94
N ALA A 81 6.54 -2.44 -4.37
CA ALA A 81 5.28 -2.89 -4.93
C ALA A 81 4.13 -2.76 -3.93
N PHE A 82 4.36 -3.17 -2.69
CA PHE A 82 3.36 -3.05 -1.62
C PHE A 82 2.99 -1.58 -1.35
N ALA A 83 3.99 -0.70 -1.27
CA ALA A 83 3.77 0.73 -1.09
C ALA A 83 2.98 1.34 -2.26
N ARG A 84 3.34 0.98 -3.49
CA ARG A 84 2.65 1.43 -4.70
C ARG A 84 1.21 0.96 -4.75
N GLU A 85 0.96 -0.32 -4.48
CA GLU A 85 -0.41 -0.86 -4.46
C GLU A 85 -1.26 -0.17 -3.41
N THR A 86 -0.72 0.03 -2.22
CA THR A 86 -1.46 0.66 -1.13
C THR A 86 -1.77 2.12 -1.47
N ARG A 87 -0.80 2.86 -2.03
CA ARG A 87 -1.04 4.23 -2.47
C ARG A 87 -2.04 4.29 -3.63
N GLY A 88 -1.96 3.33 -4.55
CA GLY A 88 -2.92 3.22 -5.66
C GLY A 88 -4.36 3.09 -5.14
N LYS A 89 -4.58 2.27 -4.12
CA LYS A 89 -5.90 2.11 -3.50
C LYS A 89 -6.38 3.41 -2.85
N VAL A 90 -5.49 4.11 -2.16
CA VAL A 90 -5.80 5.41 -1.56
C VAL A 90 -6.17 6.42 -2.64
N GLN A 91 -5.38 6.51 -3.70
CA GLN A 91 -5.63 7.43 -4.81
C GLN A 91 -6.95 7.09 -5.53
N PHE A 92 -7.26 5.81 -5.68
CA PHE A 92 -8.55 5.40 -6.26
C PHE A 92 -9.72 5.93 -5.43
N GLU A 93 -9.63 5.83 -4.10
CA GLU A 93 -10.66 6.37 -3.21
C GLU A 93 -10.71 7.90 -3.25
N GLN A 94 -9.59 8.56 -3.52
CA GLN A 94 -9.52 10.02 -3.68
C GLN A 94 -9.97 10.48 -5.05
N ASP A 95 -10.36 9.55 -5.91
CA ASP A 95 -10.76 9.82 -7.30
C ASP A 95 -9.60 10.32 -8.17
N GLU A 96 -8.38 9.98 -7.78
CA GLU A 96 -7.15 10.25 -8.52
C GLU A 96 -6.84 9.04 -9.40
N LEU A 97 -7.63 8.83 -10.46
CA LEU A 97 -7.58 7.61 -11.25
C LEU A 97 -6.27 7.42 -12.02
N GLU A 98 -5.72 8.50 -12.58
CA GLU A 98 -4.46 8.42 -13.33
C GLU A 98 -3.30 8.04 -12.41
N GLY A 99 -3.25 8.63 -11.21
CA GLY A 99 -2.25 8.29 -10.20
C GLY A 99 -2.38 6.85 -9.74
N ALA A 100 -3.62 6.39 -9.52
CA ALA A 100 -3.89 5.01 -9.13
C ALA A 100 -3.40 4.03 -10.23
N LEU A 101 -3.70 4.33 -11.49
CA LEU A 101 -3.26 3.51 -12.62
C LEU A 101 -1.74 3.41 -12.69
N THR A 102 -1.05 4.54 -12.52
CA THR A 102 0.42 4.58 -12.49
C THR A 102 0.97 3.68 -11.40
N ASP A 103 0.41 3.77 -10.19
CA ASP A 103 0.87 2.97 -9.06
C ASP A 103 0.61 1.48 -9.24
N PHE A 104 -0.58 1.09 -9.68
CA PHE A 104 -0.89 -0.33 -9.90
C PHE A 104 -0.04 -0.93 -11.02
N THR A 105 0.19 -0.17 -12.11
CA THR A 105 1.04 -0.63 -13.22
C THR A 105 2.49 -0.79 -12.76
N ALA A 106 3.00 0.16 -11.98
CA ALA A 106 4.35 0.07 -11.42
C ALA A 106 4.49 -1.14 -10.49
N ALA A 107 3.45 -1.43 -9.69
CA ALA A 107 3.47 -2.57 -8.78
C ALA A 107 3.56 -3.91 -9.56
N VAL A 108 2.83 -4.04 -10.67
CA VAL A 108 2.95 -5.22 -11.54
C VAL A 108 4.38 -5.38 -12.02
N PHE A 109 4.97 -4.32 -12.54
CA PHE A 109 6.35 -4.34 -13.03
C PHE A 109 7.34 -4.74 -11.94
N LEU A 110 7.20 -4.18 -10.75
CA LEU A 110 8.10 -4.48 -9.62
C LEU A 110 7.97 -5.93 -9.16
N ARG A 111 6.75 -6.48 -9.14
CA ARG A 111 6.53 -7.88 -8.77
C ARG A 111 7.09 -8.84 -9.83
N GLU A 112 6.93 -8.52 -11.10
CA GLU A 112 7.54 -9.30 -12.18
C GLU A 112 9.06 -9.30 -12.05
N LYS A 113 9.65 -8.14 -11.78
CA LYS A 113 11.09 -8.00 -11.58
C LYS A 113 11.58 -8.83 -10.39
N ALA A 114 10.75 -8.99 -9.36
CA ALA A 114 11.05 -9.81 -8.20
C ALA A 114 10.77 -11.30 -8.41
N GLY A 115 10.31 -11.70 -9.59
CA GLY A 115 10.09 -13.10 -9.94
C GLY A 115 8.70 -13.64 -9.59
N ALA A 116 7.71 -12.77 -9.41
CA ALA A 116 6.35 -13.19 -9.09
C ALA A 116 5.76 -14.06 -10.19
N SER A 117 5.01 -15.11 -9.78
CA SER A 117 4.27 -15.97 -10.69
C SER A 117 3.04 -15.26 -11.25
N PRO A 118 2.45 -15.76 -12.37
CA PRO A 118 1.20 -15.20 -12.89
C PRO A 118 0.08 -15.12 -11.83
N ASP A 119 -0.03 -16.13 -10.96
CA ASP A 119 -1.04 -16.15 -9.89
C ASP A 119 -0.81 -15.02 -8.87
N GLU A 120 0.45 -14.75 -8.54
CA GLU A 120 0.82 -13.67 -7.62
C GLU A 120 0.56 -12.28 -8.24
N LEU A 121 0.54 -12.17 -9.57
CA LEU A 121 0.27 -10.91 -10.27
C LEU A 121 -1.21 -10.64 -10.48
N GLU A 122 -2.07 -11.65 -10.32
CA GLU A 122 -3.49 -11.56 -10.67
C GLU A 122 -4.19 -10.38 -10.01
N SER A 123 -4.01 -10.21 -8.70
CA SER A 123 -4.65 -9.13 -7.94
C SER A 123 -4.26 -7.74 -8.47
N ALA A 124 -2.97 -7.54 -8.76
CA ALA A 124 -2.47 -6.27 -9.29
C ALA A 124 -2.98 -6.01 -10.70
N LEU A 125 -3.05 -7.04 -11.53
CA LEU A 125 -3.59 -6.94 -12.90
C LEU A 125 -5.08 -6.62 -12.89
N ILE A 126 -5.85 -7.20 -11.98
CA ILE A 126 -7.26 -6.88 -11.80
C ILE A 126 -7.42 -5.42 -11.41
N ALA A 127 -6.60 -4.92 -10.49
CA ALA A 127 -6.63 -3.51 -10.08
C ALA A 127 -6.38 -2.58 -11.26
N VAL A 128 -5.39 -2.88 -12.11
CA VAL A 128 -5.12 -2.12 -13.34
C VAL A 128 -6.36 -2.09 -14.24
N ALA A 129 -6.95 -3.25 -14.50
CA ALA A 129 -8.12 -3.37 -15.38
C ALA A 129 -9.32 -2.58 -14.84
N VAL A 130 -9.56 -2.64 -13.53
CA VAL A 130 -10.65 -1.90 -12.89
C VAL A 130 -10.46 -0.39 -13.07
N VAL A 131 -9.27 0.13 -12.79
CA VAL A 131 -8.99 1.57 -12.92
C VAL A 131 -9.12 2.01 -14.37
N GLU A 132 -8.60 1.23 -15.31
CA GLU A 132 -8.72 1.53 -16.75
C GLU A 132 -10.19 1.61 -17.17
N SER A 133 -11.03 0.72 -16.64
CA SER A 133 -12.47 0.72 -16.89
C SER A 133 -13.12 2.02 -16.43
N PHE A 134 -12.79 2.48 -15.22
CA PHE A 134 -13.32 3.74 -14.69
C PHE A 134 -12.85 4.94 -15.50
N ILE A 135 -11.59 4.96 -15.93
CA ILE A 135 -11.06 6.03 -16.80
C ILE A 135 -11.81 6.04 -18.14
N GLY A 136 -12.04 4.87 -18.72
CA GLY A 136 -12.78 4.72 -19.98
C GLY A 136 -14.21 5.23 -19.88
N GLU A 137 -14.92 4.90 -18.80
CA GLU A 137 -16.27 5.38 -18.54
C GLU A 137 -16.33 6.92 -18.51
N ARG A 138 -15.37 7.55 -17.84
CA ARG A 138 -15.30 9.00 -17.76
C ARG A 138 -15.08 9.67 -19.11
N ARG A 139 -14.27 9.06 -19.96
CA ARG A 139 -14.00 9.56 -21.31
C ARG A 139 -15.24 9.50 -22.19
N THR A 140 -16.09 8.48 -22.02
CA THR A 140 -17.32 8.33 -22.79
C THR A 140 -18.43 9.26 -22.29
N ASP A 141 -18.40 9.65 -21.02
CA ASP A 141 -19.41 10.55 -20.41
C ASP A 141 -19.17 12.04 -20.76
N ARG A 142 -18.04 12.33 -21.41
CA ARG A 142 -17.74 13.65 -21.93
C ARG A 142 -18.25 13.77 -23.36
#